data_a50e2b3486825dd24730190363c6164a
#
_entry.id   a50e2b3486825dd24730190363c6164a
#
_cell.length_a   1.000
_cell.length_b   1.000
_cell.length_c   1.000
_cell.angle_alpha   90.00
_cell.angle_beta   90.00
_cell.angle_gamma   90.00
#
_symmetry.space_group_name_H-M   'P 1'
#
loop_
_entity.id
_entity.type
_entity.pdbx_description
1 polymer ?
#
loop_
_entity_poly.entity_id
_entity_poly.type
_entity_poly.pdbx_seq_one_letter_code
_entity_poly.pdbx_strand_id
1 'polypeptide(L)'
;VIGTGFGLWWLDPLAAALVSADILKDGVGTLKTAVADLIDRRPEKTDETGLEELPEEVRKKLRDLDWVEDAIVRMREEGHVFIGEAFVVPKRGTPDLPAKLRQAVEAAKTIDWRVHELVIMPVEELRPL
;
A
#
# COMPACT_ATOMS: atom_id res chain seq x y z
N VAL A 1 -35.68 -31.61 3.07
CA VAL A 1 -36.81 -32.51 3.32
C VAL A 1 -36.40 -33.92 3.83
N ILE A 2 -35.07 -34.13 4.04
CA ILE A 2 -34.52 -35.39 4.55
C ILE A 2 -34.75 -35.53 6.07
N GLY A 3 -34.93 -34.41 6.80
CA GLY A 3 -35.07 -34.41 8.25
C GLY A 3 -36.42 -34.89 8.81
N THR A 4 -37.48 -34.86 8.01
CA THR A 4 -38.83 -35.20 8.49
C THR A 4 -39.10 -36.71 8.58
N GLY A 5 -38.30 -37.54 7.89
CA GLY A 5 -38.49 -38.99 7.89
C GLY A 5 -37.82 -39.74 9.06
N PHE A 6 -36.86 -39.12 9.75
CA PHE A 6 -36.08 -39.75 10.84
C PHE A 6 -36.13 -39.00 12.16
N GLY A 7 -37.05 -38.04 12.35
CA GLY A 7 -37.12 -37.23 13.57
C GLY A 7 -35.96 -36.22 13.73
N LEU A 8 -35.19 -35.99 12.70
CA LEU A 8 -34.01 -35.08 12.68
C LEU A 8 -34.40 -33.67 12.21
N TRP A 9 -35.56 -33.19 12.61
CA TRP A 9 -36.11 -31.90 12.22
C TRP A 9 -35.19 -30.73 12.60
N TRP A 10 -34.29 -30.91 13.54
CA TRP A 10 -33.31 -29.92 14.01
C TRP A 10 -32.09 -29.78 13.09
N LEU A 11 -31.86 -30.69 12.13
CA LEU A 11 -30.73 -30.61 11.18
C LEU A 11 -30.85 -29.43 10.23
N ASP A 12 -32.06 -29.12 9.76
CA ASP A 12 -32.26 -27.97 8.87
C ASP A 12 -31.92 -26.62 9.57
N PRO A 13 -32.40 -26.34 10.80
CA PRO A 13 -31.98 -25.17 11.53
C PRO A 13 -30.48 -25.13 11.85
N LEU A 14 -29.89 -26.30 12.13
CA LEU A 14 -28.46 -26.39 12.41
C LEU A 14 -27.62 -26.08 11.16
N ALA A 15 -27.99 -26.62 10.01
CA ALA A 15 -27.34 -26.35 8.74
C ALA A 15 -27.44 -24.86 8.39
N ALA A 16 -28.63 -24.28 8.55
CA ALA A 16 -28.84 -22.84 8.35
C ALA A 16 -27.98 -21.99 9.29
N ALA A 17 -27.86 -22.39 10.55
CA ALA A 17 -27.01 -21.67 11.53
C ALA A 17 -25.52 -21.72 11.16
N LEU A 18 -25.01 -22.86 10.69
CA LEU A 18 -23.63 -23.02 10.25
C LEU A 18 -23.32 -22.14 9.03
N VAL A 19 -24.20 -22.17 8.02
CA VAL A 19 -24.04 -21.30 6.84
C VAL A 19 -24.08 -19.83 7.21
N SER A 20 -25.00 -19.45 8.11
CA SER A 20 -25.10 -18.06 8.56
C SER A 20 -23.85 -17.61 9.33
N ALA A 21 -23.25 -18.48 10.13
CA ALA A 21 -22.01 -18.20 10.85
C ALA A 21 -20.84 -18.01 9.89
N ASP A 22 -20.77 -18.81 8.82
CA ASP A 22 -19.71 -18.69 7.80
C ASP A 22 -19.84 -17.38 7.01
N ILE A 23 -21.05 -17.06 6.57
CA ILE A 23 -21.32 -15.77 5.89
C ILE A 23 -21.00 -14.58 6.80
N LEU A 24 -21.32 -14.64 8.08
CA LEU A 24 -21.03 -13.58 9.03
C LEU A 24 -19.52 -13.39 9.22
N LYS A 25 -18.78 -14.49 9.31
CA LYS A 25 -17.31 -14.46 9.40
C LYS A 25 -16.70 -13.79 8.17
N ASP A 26 -17.13 -14.15 6.97
CA ASP A 26 -16.66 -13.58 5.72
C ASP A 26 -17.03 -12.08 5.62
N GLY A 27 -18.23 -11.72 6.01
CA GLY A 27 -18.70 -10.35 6.07
C GLY A 27 -17.86 -9.47 7.00
N VAL A 28 -17.51 -9.98 8.18
CA VAL A 28 -16.62 -9.27 9.12
C VAL A 28 -15.19 -9.14 8.56
N GLY A 29 -14.69 -10.17 7.88
CA GLY A 29 -13.41 -10.14 7.20
C GLY A 29 -13.36 -9.03 6.14
N THR A 30 -14.34 -9.02 5.25
CA THR A 30 -14.47 -8.00 4.19
C THR A 30 -14.61 -6.60 4.78
N LEU A 31 -15.39 -6.42 5.83
CA LEU A 31 -15.54 -5.12 6.49
C LEU A 31 -14.23 -4.62 7.09
N LYS A 32 -13.46 -5.49 7.74
CA LYS A 32 -12.13 -5.13 8.27
C LYS A 32 -11.19 -4.65 7.18
N THR A 33 -11.16 -5.36 6.04
CA THR A 33 -10.34 -4.98 4.90
C THR A 33 -10.77 -3.63 4.34
N ALA A 34 -12.07 -3.44 4.09
CA ALA A 34 -12.60 -2.18 3.58
C ALA A 34 -12.31 -0.98 4.50
N VAL A 35 -12.43 -1.17 5.82
CA VAL A 35 -12.09 -0.12 6.80
C VAL A 35 -10.58 0.17 6.77
N ALA A 36 -9.74 -0.86 6.70
CA ALA A 36 -8.30 -0.68 6.61
C ALA A 36 -7.89 0.09 5.36
N ASP A 37 -8.52 -0.18 4.23
CA ASP A 37 -8.27 0.52 2.97
C ASP A 37 -8.72 1.99 3.03
N LEU A 38 -9.83 2.26 3.72
CA LEU A 38 -10.34 3.63 3.90
C LEU A 38 -9.43 4.52 4.77
N ILE A 39 -8.69 3.94 5.71
CA ILE A 39 -7.75 4.69 6.56
C ILE A 39 -6.33 4.77 5.98
N ASP A 40 -6.19 4.57 4.68
CA ASP A 40 -4.93 4.77 3.93
C ASP A 40 -3.75 3.95 4.50
N ARG A 41 -3.99 2.68 4.69
CA ARG A 41 -3.00 1.73 5.18
C ARG A 41 -1.78 1.66 4.25
N ARG A 42 -0.61 1.43 4.82
CA ARG A 42 0.61 1.15 4.04
C ARG A 42 0.38 0.00 3.04
N PRO A 43 0.92 0.11 1.81
CA PRO A 43 0.86 -0.98 0.84
C PRO A 43 1.41 -2.28 1.44
N GLU A 44 0.71 -3.38 1.25
CA GLU A 44 1.14 -4.73 1.66
C GLU A 44 1.45 -5.56 0.43
N LYS A 45 2.40 -6.47 0.56
CA LYS A 45 2.68 -7.44 -0.51
C LYS A 45 1.48 -8.37 -0.72
N THR A 46 1.18 -8.66 -1.96
CA THR A 46 0.08 -9.55 -2.39
C THR A 46 0.26 -11.01 -1.91
N ASP A 47 1.44 -11.39 -1.48
CA ASP A 47 1.83 -12.73 -1.07
C ASP A 47 1.90 -12.95 0.45
N GLU A 48 1.11 -12.21 1.23
CA GLU A 48 0.88 -12.37 2.68
C GLU A 48 2.12 -12.19 3.59
N THR A 49 3.27 -11.84 3.06
CA THR A 49 4.55 -11.88 3.81
C THR A 49 5.02 -10.54 4.36
N GLY A 50 4.20 -9.49 4.33
CA GLY A 50 4.55 -8.25 4.99
C GLY A 50 4.34 -6.98 4.18
N LEU A 51 4.91 -5.89 4.66
CA LEU A 51 4.83 -4.58 4.01
C LEU A 51 5.54 -4.58 2.65
N GLU A 52 5.00 -3.87 1.70
CA GLU A 52 5.63 -3.66 0.41
C GLU A 52 7.00 -2.98 0.58
N GLU A 53 8.04 -3.57 -0.01
CA GLU A 53 9.41 -3.03 0.04
C GLU A 53 9.63 -1.86 -0.93
N LEU A 54 8.73 -1.69 -1.89
CA LEU A 54 8.85 -0.70 -2.96
C LEU A 54 9.11 0.74 -2.46
N PRO A 55 8.45 1.24 -1.41
CA PRO A 55 8.78 2.57 -0.87
C PRO A 55 10.22 2.70 -0.40
N GLU A 56 10.79 1.66 0.21
CA GLU A 56 12.20 1.65 0.64
C GLU A 56 13.17 1.53 -0.53
N GLU A 57 12.82 0.79 -1.57
CA GLU A 57 13.61 0.72 -2.81
C GLU A 57 13.66 2.08 -3.51
N VAL A 58 12.52 2.76 -3.63
CA VAL A 58 12.44 4.11 -4.18
C VAL A 58 13.24 5.09 -3.33
N ARG A 59 13.10 5.03 -2.01
CA ARG A 59 13.87 5.86 -1.07
C ARG A 59 15.38 5.66 -1.25
N LYS A 60 15.83 4.41 -1.29
CA LYS A 60 17.24 4.08 -1.51
C LYS A 60 17.74 4.66 -2.83
N LYS A 61 16.97 4.48 -3.91
CA LYS A 61 17.31 5.01 -5.22
C LYS A 61 17.44 6.53 -5.21
N LEU A 62 16.56 7.24 -4.51
CA LEU A 62 16.64 8.69 -4.38
C LEU A 62 17.85 9.13 -3.57
N ARG A 63 18.19 8.43 -2.49
CA ARG A 63 19.37 8.73 -1.66
C ARG A 63 20.69 8.45 -2.37
N ASP A 64 20.71 7.54 -3.34
CA ASP A 64 21.90 7.23 -4.14
C ASP A 64 22.22 8.33 -5.18
N LEU A 65 21.31 9.30 -5.39
CA LEU A 65 21.57 10.45 -6.24
C LEU A 65 22.59 11.39 -5.58
N ASP A 66 23.56 11.83 -6.36
CA ASP A 66 24.70 12.64 -5.91
C ASP A 66 24.32 13.96 -5.23
N TRP A 67 23.18 14.53 -5.59
CA TRP A 67 22.65 15.80 -5.12
C TRP A 67 21.64 15.70 -3.97
N VAL A 68 21.23 14.50 -3.58
CA VAL A 68 20.29 14.25 -2.48
C VAL A 68 21.07 14.00 -1.20
N GLU A 69 20.71 14.69 -0.12
CA GLU A 69 21.24 14.47 1.22
C GLU A 69 20.44 13.41 1.97
N ASP A 70 19.10 13.52 1.96
CA ASP A 70 18.20 12.53 2.54
C ASP A 70 16.85 12.52 1.82
N ALA A 71 16.07 11.45 1.99
CA ALA A 71 14.77 11.29 1.38
C ALA A 71 13.83 10.47 2.26
N ILE A 72 12.55 10.83 2.25
CA ILE A 72 11.44 10.02 2.78
C ILE A 72 10.45 9.79 1.65
N VAL A 73 9.96 8.56 1.53
CA VAL A 73 8.99 8.16 0.52
C VAL A 73 7.75 7.60 1.20
N ARG A 74 6.60 8.03 0.73
CA ARG A 74 5.30 7.51 1.11
C ARG A 74 4.59 7.07 -0.13
N MET A 75 4.11 5.85 -0.15
CA MET A 75 3.36 5.30 -1.26
C MET A 75 2.10 4.64 -0.75
N ARG A 76 1.06 4.68 -1.55
CA ARG A 76 -0.17 3.94 -1.35
C ARG A 76 -0.50 3.17 -2.60
N GLU A 77 -1.11 2.03 -2.42
CA GLU A 77 -1.63 1.23 -3.51
C GLU A 77 -3.01 1.75 -3.92
N GLU A 78 -3.20 1.94 -5.23
CA GLU A 78 -4.48 2.31 -5.82
C GLU A 78 -4.78 1.34 -6.97
N GLY A 79 -5.59 0.33 -6.67
CA GLY A 79 -5.85 -0.79 -7.58
C GLY A 79 -4.61 -1.64 -7.82
N HIS A 80 -3.97 -1.50 -8.96
CA HIS A 80 -2.78 -2.28 -9.35
C HIS A 80 -1.52 -1.42 -9.49
N VAL A 81 -1.59 -0.14 -9.14
CA VAL A 81 -0.49 0.81 -9.27
C VAL A 81 -0.21 1.48 -7.93
N PHE A 82 0.99 2.04 -7.80
CA PHE A 82 1.39 2.83 -6.65
C PHE A 82 1.43 4.31 -7.01
N ILE A 83 0.81 5.10 -6.15
CA ILE A 83 0.89 6.55 -6.15
C ILE A 83 1.67 6.97 -4.90
N GLY A 84 2.59 7.91 -5.05
CA GLY A 84 3.42 8.28 -3.93
C GLY A 84 3.90 9.72 -3.92
N GLU A 85 4.39 10.10 -2.76
CA GLU A 85 5.04 11.36 -2.47
C GLU A 85 6.43 11.09 -1.91
N ALA A 86 7.42 11.78 -2.44
CA ALA A 86 8.78 11.76 -1.93
C ALA A 86 9.19 13.16 -1.47
N PHE A 87 9.71 13.25 -0.28
CA PHE A 87 10.33 14.45 0.25
C PHE A 87 11.84 14.28 0.20
N VAL A 88 12.53 15.16 -0.50
CA VAL A 88 13.98 15.09 -0.64
C VAL A 88 14.64 16.34 -0.10
N VAL A 89 15.73 16.16 0.63
CA VAL A 89 16.60 17.26 1.07
C VAL A 89 17.73 17.37 0.05
N PRO A 90 17.75 18.41 -0.79
CA PRO A 90 18.85 18.61 -1.71
C PRO A 90 20.09 19.11 -0.98
N LYS A 91 21.27 18.70 -1.41
CA LYS A 91 22.53 19.26 -0.94
C LYS A 91 22.62 20.74 -1.26
N ARG A 92 23.21 21.50 -0.37
CA ARG A 92 23.36 22.95 -0.54
C ARG A 92 24.11 23.28 -1.83
N GLY A 93 23.56 24.21 -2.61
CA GLY A 93 24.16 24.66 -3.85
C GLY A 93 23.91 23.73 -5.05
N THR A 94 22.94 22.81 -4.98
CA THR A 94 22.53 21.98 -6.10
C THR A 94 22.06 22.85 -7.28
N PRO A 95 22.76 22.85 -8.42
CA PRO A 95 22.35 23.63 -9.58
C PRO A 95 21.19 22.96 -10.30
N ASP A 96 20.35 23.75 -10.95
CA ASP A 96 19.23 23.29 -11.79
C ASP A 96 18.34 22.25 -11.09
N LEU A 97 17.87 22.58 -9.90
CA LEU A 97 17.02 21.71 -9.10
C LEU A 97 15.77 21.18 -9.86
N PRO A 98 15.07 21.97 -10.70
CA PRO A 98 13.94 21.45 -11.47
C PRO A 98 14.30 20.30 -12.43
N ALA A 99 15.44 20.38 -13.11
CA ALA A 99 15.90 19.29 -13.98
C ALA A 99 16.31 18.05 -13.18
N LYS A 100 16.97 18.26 -12.03
CA LYS A 100 17.36 17.19 -11.12
C LYS A 100 16.15 16.46 -10.54
N LEU A 101 15.09 17.17 -10.15
CA LEU A 101 13.84 16.56 -9.67
C LEU A 101 13.16 15.74 -10.76
N ARG A 102 13.12 16.24 -11.99
CA ARG A 102 12.57 15.48 -13.12
C ARG A 102 13.35 14.20 -13.37
N GLN A 103 14.68 14.25 -13.35
CA GLN A 103 15.54 13.08 -13.49
C GLN A 103 15.29 12.06 -12.35
N ALA A 104 15.07 12.53 -11.14
CA ALA A 104 14.77 11.67 -9.99
C ALA A 104 13.42 10.94 -10.15
N VAL A 105 12.38 11.62 -10.64
CA VAL A 105 11.08 10.98 -10.94
C VAL A 105 11.25 9.87 -11.98
N GLU A 106 11.96 10.14 -13.07
CA GLU A 106 12.21 9.14 -14.11
C GLU A 106 13.03 7.96 -13.56
N ALA A 107 14.04 8.22 -12.75
CA ALA A 107 14.83 7.17 -12.12
C ALA A 107 14.00 6.29 -11.18
N ALA A 108 13.06 6.86 -10.41
CA ALA A 108 12.17 6.13 -9.54
C ALA A 108 11.19 5.22 -10.33
N LYS A 109 10.64 5.72 -11.43
CA LYS A 109 9.75 4.95 -12.30
C LYS A 109 10.40 3.73 -12.96
N THR A 110 11.72 3.72 -13.09
CA THR A 110 12.44 2.56 -13.66
C THR A 110 12.56 1.37 -12.70
N ILE A 111 12.26 1.56 -11.40
CA ILE A 111 12.37 0.51 -10.38
C ILE A 111 11.27 -0.53 -10.58
N ASP A 112 10.03 -0.07 -10.73
CA ASP A 112 8.87 -0.95 -10.90
C ASP A 112 7.83 -0.25 -11.80
N TRP A 113 7.28 -0.98 -12.76
CA TRP A 113 6.24 -0.48 -13.67
C TRP A 113 4.95 -0.04 -12.94
N ARG A 114 4.74 -0.53 -11.71
CA ARG A 114 3.61 -0.16 -10.85
C ARG A 114 3.74 1.25 -10.27
N VAL A 115 4.92 1.86 -10.28
CA VAL A 115 5.11 3.26 -9.89
C VAL A 115 4.53 4.17 -10.97
N HIS A 116 3.26 4.48 -10.84
CA HIS A 116 2.52 5.23 -11.85
C HIS A 116 2.71 6.73 -11.68
N GLU A 117 2.51 7.22 -10.47
CA GLU A 117 2.64 8.63 -10.15
C GLU A 117 3.49 8.82 -8.89
N LEU A 118 4.54 9.62 -9.02
CA LEU A 118 5.41 9.98 -7.91
C LEU A 118 5.68 11.49 -7.97
N VAL A 119 5.23 12.19 -6.94
CA VAL A 119 5.52 13.60 -6.74
C VAL A 119 6.75 13.74 -5.86
N ILE A 120 7.76 14.46 -6.31
CA ILE A 120 8.97 14.74 -5.51
C ILE A 120 8.97 16.20 -5.09
N MET A 121 8.97 16.42 -3.78
CA MET A 121 9.00 17.75 -3.16
C MET A 121 10.36 18.00 -2.50
N PRO A 122 11.07 19.06 -2.89
CA PRO A 122 12.28 19.47 -2.17
C PRO A 122 11.89 20.14 -0.86
N VAL A 123 12.57 19.77 0.22
CA VAL A 123 12.38 20.32 1.56
C VAL A 123 13.74 20.68 2.18
N GLU A 124 13.76 21.61 3.12
CA GLU A 124 15.00 22.00 3.79
C GLU A 124 15.45 20.99 4.84
N GLU A 125 14.51 20.34 5.50
CA GLU A 125 14.76 19.27 6.48
C GLU A 125 13.60 18.27 6.51
N LEU A 126 13.89 17.02 6.87
CA LEU A 126 12.88 15.99 7.10
C LEU A 126 12.43 16.08 8.57
N ARG A 127 11.19 16.51 8.80
CA ARG A 127 10.57 16.42 10.13
C ARG A 127 9.94 15.06 10.31
N PRO A 128 10.16 14.39 11.46
CA PRO A 128 9.39 13.20 11.81
C PRO A 128 7.92 13.61 11.97
N LEU A 129 7.04 12.90 11.29
CA LEU A 129 5.58 13.06 11.33
C LEU A 129 4.98 12.17 12.40
#